data_0eb8aa936c611e38946cb235b252ae34
#
_entry.id   0eb8aa936c611e38946cb235b252ae34
#
_cell.length_a   1.000
_cell.length_b   1.000
_cell.length_c   1.000
_cell.angle_alpha   90.00
_cell.angle_beta   90.00
_cell.angle_gamma   90.00
#
_symmetry.space_group_name_H-M   'P 1'
#
loop_
_entity.id
_entity.type
_entity.pdbx_description
1 polymer ?
#
loop_
_entity_poly.entity_id
_entity_poly.type
_entity_poly.pdbx_seq_one_letter_code
_entity_poly.pdbx_strand_id
1 'polypeptide(L)'
;MSKILELTEKRAKAWETAKAFLDAKRNADGFVSAEDAAAYEKMEADVQNLTAEIERLARQQAIDDKLAQATSTPITMQPNAQMETESAKPFRERAAYKNAMVDALRTNFRKVSDVLQEGVDADGGYLVPVEYDNRLIQVLEEENIMRALATKITTSGEHKINIAATTPAALWVEEGGALTFGDATFDQKFVDSHKLHVAIKVTEELLYDSAFDLEKYILTQFGKALANAEEDAFLNGDGKGKPYGVFDATTGGTKAGNLAADIKADDIFDLIYKLKRPYRKGASFIMNDKTIAQIRKLKDNNGQYLWQPSLVAGEPDQIAGYKVRTSAYAPENAISFGDYSYYNIADRGARSFKTLNELFAGNGMVGFVAKERVDGLLLLPEAVQILNLKTTASSKG
;
A
#
# COMPACT_ATOMS: atom_id res chain seq x y z
N MET A 1 35.55 -4.41 -41.24
CA MET A 1 35.00 -5.61 -40.54
C MET A 1 35.59 -5.67 -39.15
N SER A 2 34.85 -6.07 -38.17
CA SER A 2 35.32 -6.20 -36.79
C SER A 2 36.39 -7.30 -36.73
N LYS A 3 37.53 -7.05 -36.07
CA LYS A 3 38.61 -8.01 -35.86
C LYS A 3 38.14 -9.35 -35.29
N ILE A 4 37.07 -9.30 -34.50
CA ILE A 4 36.39 -10.49 -33.95
C ILE A 4 35.78 -11.34 -35.07
N LEU A 5 35.18 -10.71 -36.10
CA LEU A 5 34.57 -11.43 -37.22
C LEU A 5 35.62 -12.16 -38.04
N GLU A 6 36.76 -11.49 -38.33
CA GLU A 6 37.91 -12.13 -39.05
C GLU A 6 38.48 -13.36 -38.30
N LEU A 7 38.63 -13.24 -36.98
CA LEU A 7 39.13 -14.34 -36.16
C LEU A 7 38.12 -15.48 -36.07
N THR A 8 36.82 -15.16 -36.05
CA THR A 8 35.74 -16.17 -36.04
C THR A 8 35.76 -16.96 -37.38
N GLU A 9 35.92 -16.27 -38.50
CA GLU A 9 36.08 -16.94 -39.83
C GLU A 9 37.33 -17.79 -39.90
N LYS A 10 38.45 -17.29 -39.38
CA LYS A 10 39.70 -18.08 -39.32
C LYS A 10 39.55 -19.32 -38.46
N ARG A 11 38.90 -19.22 -37.32
CA ARG A 11 38.61 -20.35 -36.44
C ARG A 11 37.74 -21.40 -37.13
N ALA A 12 36.67 -20.96 -37.83
CA ALA A 12 35.79 -21.87 -38.56
C ALA A 12 36.54 -22.63 -39.65
N LYS A 13 37.39 -21.93 -40.44
CA LYS A 13 38.25 -22.57 -41.46
C LYS A 13 39.26 -23.54 -40.88
N ALA A 14 39.94 -23.16 -39.80
CA ALA A 14 40.88 -24.03 -39.11
C ALA A 14 40.23 -25.32 -38.61
N TRP A 15 39.00 -25.20 -38.04
CA TRP A 15 38.25 -26.34 -37.56
C TRP A 15 37.77 -27.25 -38.69
N GLU A 16 37.31 -26.70 -39.82
CA GLU A 16 36.96 -27.50 -41.02
C GLU A 16 38.19 -28.23 -41.58
N THR A 17 39.36 -27.56 -41.62
CA THR A 17 40.61 -28.17 -42.05
C THR A 17 41.02 -29.31 -41.11
N ALA A 18 40.92 -29.12 -39.80
CA ALA A 18 41.24 -30.15 -38.82
C ALA A 18 40.33 -31.38 -38.95
N LYS A 19 39.03 -31.17 -39.16
CA LYS A 19 38.08 -32.27 -39.40
C LYS A 19 38.41 -33.03 -40.70
N ALA A 20 38.59 -32.32 -41.79
CA ALA A 20 38.93 -32.92 -43.07
C ALA A 20 40.25 -33.71 -43.02
N PHE A 21 41.27 -33.19 -42.29
CA PHE A 21 42.52 -33.91 -42.06
C PHE A 21 42.28 -35.21 -41.29
N LEU A 22 41.50 -35.19 -40.21
CA LEU A 22 41.19 -36.37 -39.41
C LEU A 22 40.46 -37.43 -40.24
N ASP A 23 39.47 -37.01 -41.04
CA ASP A 23 38.68 -37.91 -41.87
C ASP A 23 39.49 -38.52 -42.99
N ALA A 24 40.43 -37.76 -43.58
CA ALA A 24 41.31 -38.25 -44.65
C ALA A 24 42.43 -39.23 -44.18
N LYS A 25 42.79 -39.14 -42.88
CA LYS A 25 43.87 -39.92 -42.29
C LYS A 25 43.46 -41.14 -41.48
N ARG A 26 42.17 -41.47 -41.43
CA ARG A 26 41.64 -42.68 -40.79
C ARG A 26 41.93 -43.90 -41.66
N ASN A 27 42.40 -44.96 -41.01
CA ASN A 27 42.60 -46.27 -41.62
C ASN A 27 41.26 -47.00 -41.79
N ALA A 28 41.21 -48.14 -42.48
CA ALA A 28 40.06 -49.00 -42.64
C ALA A 28 39.46 -49.45 -41.28
N ASP A 29 40.26 -49.52 -40.22
CA ASP A 29 39.89 -49.86 -38.86
C ASP A 29 39.47 -48.64 -38.00
N GLY A 30 39.43 -47.44 -38.57
CA GLY A 30 39.00 -46.20 -37.91
C GLY A 30 40.08 -45.52 -37.05
N PHE A 31 41.32 -46.02 -36.98
CA PHE A 31 42.41 -45.45 -36.19
C PHE A 31 43.30 -44.49 -37.05
N VAL A 32 43.91 -43.53 -36.35
CA VAL A 32 44.85 -42.56 -36.94
C VAL A 32 46.26 -42.88 -36.45
N SER A 33 47.29 -42.66 -37.27
CA SER A 33 48.67 -42.89 -36.86
C SER A 33 49.13 -41.93 -35.78
N ALA A 34 50.14 -42.29 -34.97
CA ALA A 34 50.65 -41.45 -33.89
C ALA A 34 51.20 -40.09 -34.39
N GLU A 35 51.75 -40.04 -35.59
CA GLU A 35 52.27 -38.82 -36.24
C GLU A 35 51.14 -37.91 -36.69
N ASP A 36 50.08 -38.49 -37.29
CA ASP A 36 48.87 -37.76 -37.70
C ASP A 36 48.04 -37.29 -36.52
N ALA A 37 48.03 -38.06 -35.43
CA ALA A 37 47.39 -37.63 -34.16
C ALA A 37 48.07 -36.41 -33.54
N ALA A 38 49.42 -36.39 -33.52
CA ALA A 38 50.21 -35.24 -33.07
C ALA A 38 50.05 -34.01 -33.97
N ALA A 39 49.82 -34.22 -35.27
CA ALA A 39 49.49 -33.12 -36.18
C ALA A 39 48.11 -32.57 -35.97
N TYR A 40 47.08 -33.44 -35.66
CA TYR A 40 45.74 -33.02 -35.33
C TYR A 40 45.68 -32.25 -34.02
N GLU A 41 46.40 -32.69 -32.97
CA GLU A 41 46.50 -31.98 -31.68
C GLU A 41 47.00 -30.54 -31.86
N LYS A 42 47.97 -30.31 -32.77
CA LYS A 42 48.43 -28.93 -33.09
C LYS A 42 47.35 -28.09 -33.74
N MET A 43 46.57 -28.66 -34.67
CA MET A 43 45.45 -27.96 -35.30
C MET A 43 44.33 -27.65 -34.30
N GLU A 44 44.08 -28.57 -33.37
CA GLU A 44 43.13 -28.35 -32.27
C GLU A 44 43.61 -27.26 -31.32
N ALA A 45 44.89 -27.24 -30.96
CA ALA A 45 45.47 -26.18 -30.15
C ALA A 45 45.37 -24.81 -30.82
N ASP A 46 45.52 -24.73 -32.15
CA ASP A 46 45.35 -23.48 -32.90
C ASP A 46 43.89 -22.99 -32.86
N VAL A 47 42.90 -23.89 -32.92
CA VAL A 47 41.47 -23.56 -32.76
C VAL A 47 41.16 -23.07 -31.34
N GLN A 48 41.76 -23.69 -30.32
CA GLN A 48 41.61 -23.26 -28.92
C GLN A 48 42.24 -21.88 -28.68
N ASN A 49 43.42 -21.63 -29.25
CA ASN A 49 44.12 -20.33 -29.20
C ASN A 49 43.26 -19.20 -29.82
N LEU A 50 42.68 -19.47 -31.01
CA LEU A 50 41.80 -18.54 -31.69
C LEU A 50 40.52 -18.27 -30.87
N THR A 51 39.99 -19.29 -30.21
CA THR A 51 38.83 -19.14 -29.35
C THR A 51 39.13 -18.25 -28.15
N ALA A 52 40.26 -18.49 -27.47
CA ALA A 52 40.69 -17.68 -26.33
C ALA A 52 40.93 -16.21 -26.71
N GLU A 53 41.45 -15.95 -27.92
CA GLU A 53 41.68 -14.58 -28.41
C GLU A 53 40.36 -13.87 -28.76
N ILE A 54 39.41 -14.57 -29.37
CA ILE A 54 38.04 -14.04 -29.61
C ILE A 54 37.37 -13.66 -28.31
N GLU A 55 37.41 -14.51 -27.29
CA GLU A 55 36.84 -14.23 -25.98
C GLU A 55 37.50 -13.05 -25.25
N ARG A 56 38.86 -12.91 -25.44
CA ARG A 56 39.60 -11.79 -24.89
C ARG A 56 39.15 -10.47 -25.51
N LEU A 57 39.07 -10.42 -26.83
CA LEU A 57 38.63 -9.24 -27.57
C LEU A 57 37.18 -8.90 -27.29
N ALA A 58 36.29 -9.89 -27.16
CA ALA A 58 34.91 -9.68 -26.80
C ALA A 58 34.77 -9.09 -25.39
N ARG A 59 35.55 -9.59 -24.41
CA ARG A 59 35.61 -9.01 -23.07
C ARG A 59 36.15 -7.60 -23.05
N GLN A 60 37.19 -7.32 -23.83
CA GLN A 60 37.76 -5.98 -23.97
C GLN A 60 36.72 -5.02 -24.54
N GLN A 61 36.05 -5.41 -25.61
CA GLN A 61 35.00 -4.58 -26.21
C GLN A 61 33.85 -4.31 -25.25
N ALA A 62 33.41 -5.30 -24.45
CA ALA A 62 32.38 -5.13 -23.44
C ALA A 62 32.82 -4.19 -22.28
N ILE A 63 34.11 -4.14 -21.96
CA ILE A 63 34.67 -3.21 -20.98
C ILE A 63 34.75 -1.80 -21.59
N ASP A 64 35.24 -1.68 -22.85
CA ASP A 64 35.32 -0.41 -23.55
C ASP A 64 33.91 0.21 -23.71
N ASP A 65 32.92 -0.59 -24.07
CA ASP A 65 31.51 -0.14 -24.16
C ASP A 65 30.98 0.35 -22.80
N LYS A 66 31.34 -0.30 -21.68
CA LYS A 66 31.01 0.16 -20.34
C LYS A 66 31.75 1.44 -19.96
N LEU A 67 33.00 1.58 -20.32
CA LEU A 67 33.82 2.77 -20.06
C LEU A 67 33.47 3.94 -20.97
N ALA A 68 32.96 3.68 -22.17
CA ALA A 68 32.46 4.70 -23.08
C ALA A 68 31.11 5.30 -22.64
N GLN A 69 30.37 4.62 -21.75
CA GLN A 69 29.23 5.21 -21.07
C GLN A 69 29.76 6.29 -20.10
N ALA A 70 29.42 7.54 -20.40
CA ALA A 70 29.86 8.68 -19.60
C ALA A 70 29.45 8.51 -18.11
N THR A 71 30.44 8.25 -17.24
CA THR A 71 30.23 8.07 -15.80
C THR A 71 30.29 9.38 -15.02
N SER A 72 30.57 10.51 -15.65
CA SER A 72 30.61 11.82 -15.02
C SER A 72 29.85 12.87 -15.82
N THR A 73 28.73 13.32 -15.30
CA THR A 73 28.12 14.61 -15.68
C THR A 73 28.91 15.74 -15.01
N PRO A 74 29.22 16.85 -15.71
CA PRO A 74 29.84 18.00 -15.08
C PRO A 74 29.00 18.51 -13.90
N ILE A 75 29.63 18.79 -12.78
CA ILE A 75 29.00 19.28 -11.52
C ILE A 75 28.22 20.62 -11.71
N THR A 76 28.33 21.25 -12.87
CA THR A 76 27.64 22.49 -13.23
C THR A 76 26.24 22.32 -13.79
N MET A 77 25.79 21.10 -14.07
CA MET A 77 24.38 20.83 -14.38
C MET A 77 23.66 20.36 -13.13
N GLN A 78 22.49 20.94 -12.86
CA GLN A 78 21.57 20.40 -11.86
C GLN A 78 21.48 18.88 -12.07
N PRO A 79 21.43 18.07 -11.00
CA PRO A 79 21.24 16.63 -11.18
C PRO A 79 19.95 16.43 -11.98
N ASN A 80 20.13 16.15 -13.27
CA ASN A 80 19.04 15.60 -14.05
C ASN A 80 18.67 14.32 -13.31
N ALA A 81 17.49 14.29 -12.71
CA ALA A 81 16.89 13.03 -12.32
C ALA A 81 17.12 12.10 -13.50
N GLN A 82 17.79 10.98 -13.27
CA GLN A 82 18.02 9.96 -14.29
C GLN A 82 16.68 9.80 -15.01
N MET A 83 16.62 10.18 -16.28
CA MET A 83 15.48 9.83 -17.11
C MET A 83 15.51 8.31 -17.19
N GLU A 84 14.85 7.67 -16.23
CA GLU A 84 14.48 6.27 -16.36
C GLU A 84 13.72 6.19 -17.67
N THR A 85 14.27 5.44 -18.62
CA THR A 85 13.56 5.17 -19.86
C THR A 85 12.18 4.64 -19.47
N GLU A 86 11.13 5.20 -20.04
CA GLU A 86 9.74 4.83 -19.71
C GLU A 86 9.50 3.31 -19.73
N SER A 87 10.26 2.59 -20.54
CA SER A 87 10.24 1.13 -20.59
C SER A 87 10.86 0.43 -19.36
N ALA A 88 11.71 1.11 -18.59
CA ALA A 88 12.31 0.55 -17.37
C ALA A 88 11.37 0.68 -16.14
N LYS A 89 10.36 1.56 -16.20
CA LYS A 89 9.38 1.72 -15.14
C LYS A 89 8.41 0.54 -15.10
N PRO A 90 7.92 0.16 -13.91
CA PRO A 90 6.79 -0.76 -13.79
C PRO A 90 5.64 -0.33 -14.71
N PHE A 91 4.93 -1.29 -15.33
CA PHE A 91 3.91 -0.98 -16.35
C PHE A 91 2.86 0.03 -15.86
N ARG A 92 2.47 0.00 -14.59
CA ARG A 92 1.49 0.92 -13.98
C ARG A 92 1.98 2.36 -13.85
N GLU A 93 3.29 2.60 -13.88
CA GLU A 93 3.91 3.94 -13.79
C GLU A 93 4.20 4.56 -15.15
N ARG A 94 4.03 3.81 -16.24
CA ARG A 94 4.28 4.29 -17.60
C ARG A 94 3.20 5.26 -18.05
N ALA A 95 3.60 6.38 -18.67
CA ALA A 95 2.66 7.33 -19.25
C ALA A 95 1.76 6.68 -20.32
N ALA A 96 2.28 5.72 -21.06
CA ALA A 96 1.52 4.93 -22.03
C ALA A 96 0.35 4.18 -21.38
N TYR A 97 0.56 3.56 -20.20
CA TYR A 97 -0.49 2.86 -19.46
C TYR A 97 -1.56 3.83 -18.95
N LYS A 98 -1.14 4.99 -18.40
CA LYS A 98 -2.04 6.05 -17.96
C LYS A 98 -2.93 6.55 -19.10
N ASN A 99 -2.32 6.92 -20.25
CA ASN A 99 -3.04 7.44 -21.40
C ASN A 99 -4.01 6.39 -21.97
N ALA A 100 -3.57 5.13 -22.06
CA ALA A 100 -4.41 4.03 -22.49
C ALA A 100 -5.61 3.81 -21.56
N MET A 101 -5.43 4.00 -20.24
CA MET A 101 -6.52 3.91 -19.26
C MET A 101 -7.52 5.05 -19.42
N VAL A 102 -7.06 6.28 -19.64
CA VAL A 102 -7.95 7.45 -19.90
C VAL A 102 -8.74 7.25 -21.18
N ASP A 103 -8.09 6.80 -22.27
CA ASP A 103 -8.76 6.55 -23.55
C ASP A 103 -9.76 5.38 -23.44
N ALA A 104 -9.42 4.35 -22.69
CA ALA A 104 -10.34 3.26 -22.40
C ALA A 104 -11.55 3.74 -21.58
N LEU A 105 -11.36 4.57 -20.57
CA LEU A 105 -12.44 5.20 -19.80
C LEU A 105 -13.38 6.02 -20.70
N ARG A 106 -12.83 6.85 -21.59
CA ARG A 106 -13.60 7.67 -22.52
C ARG A 106 -14.37 6.84 -23.56
N THR A 107 -13.83 5.68 -23.94
CA THR A 107 -14.47 4.78 -24.91
C THR A 107 -15.27 3.66 -24.28
N ASN A 108 -15.55 3.72 -22.96
CA ASN A 108 -16.22 2.68 -22.20
C ASN A 108 -15.56 1.29 -22.35
N PHE A 109 -14.24 1.27 -22.46
CA PHE A 109 -13.48 0.03 -22.73
C PHE A 109 -13.93 -0.72 -23.99
N ARG A 110 -14.61 -0.06 -24.93
CA ARG A 110 -14.91 -0.63 -26.26
C ARG A 110 -13.66 -0.76 -27.12
N LYS A 111 -12.66 0.11 -26.86
CA LYS A 111 -11.34 0.07 -27.48
C LYS A 111 -10.31 -0.01 -26.36
N VAL A 112 -9.77 -1.17 -26.16
CA VAL A 112 -8.73 -1.42 -25.16
C VAL A 112 -7.41 -1.60 -25.87
N SER A 113 -6.41 -0.83 -25.49
CA SER A 113 -5.03 -0.96 -25.97
C SER A 113 -4.37 -2.20 -25.35
N ASP A 114 -3.50 -2.88 -26.11
CA ASP A 114 -2.73 -4.03 -25.62
C ASP A 114 -1.91 -3.70 -24.36
N VAL A 115 -1.51 -2.43 -24.20
CA VAL A 115 -0.80 -1.93 -23.01
C VAL A 115 -1.63 -2.10 -21.72
N LEU A 116 -2.97 -2.05 -21.80
CA LEU A 116 -3.83 -2.27 -20.64
C LEU A 116 -3.96 -3.75 -20.26
N GLN A 117 -3.72 -4.65 -21.19
CA GLN A 117 -3.84 -6.09 -20.94
C GLN A 117 -2.77 -6.61 -19.97
N GLU A 118 -1.62 -5.92 -19.86
CA GLU A 118 -0.59 -6.22 -18.86
C GLU A 118 -1.09 -6.02 -17.41
N GLY A 119 -2.14 -5.21 -17.22
CA GLY A 119 -2.70 -4.84 -15.91
C GLY A 119 -4.06 -5.43 -15.61
N VAL A 120 -4.40 -6.60 -16.16
CA VAL A 120 -5.69 -7.27 -15.85
C VAL A 120 -5.57 -8.05 -14.55
N ASP A 121 -6.47 -7.76 -13.61
CA ASP A 121 -6.60 -8.49 -12.34
C ASP A 121 -7.26 -9.87 -12.54
N ALA A 122 -7.07 -10.79 -11.58
CA ALA A 122 -7.68 -12.12 -11.58
C ALA A 122 -9.22 -12.10 -11.73
N ASP A 123 -9.86 -11.03 -11.29
CA ASP A 123 -11.30 -10.79 -11.42
C ASP A 123 -11.69 -10.12 -12.76
N GLY A 124 -10.74 -9.92 -13.69
CA GLY A 124 -10.94 -9.31 -15.00
C GLY A 124 -11.12 -7.78 -14.97
N GLY A 125 -10.68 -7.11 -13.91
CA GLY A 125 -10.60 -5.65 -13.83
C GLY A 125 -9.21 -5.14 -14.25
N TYR A 126 -9.12 -3.87 -14.68
CA TYR A 126 -7.85 -3.24 -14.99
C TYR A 126 -7.26 -2.61 -13.73
N LEU A 127 -5.96 -2.80 -13.48
CA LEU A 127 -5.28 -2.18 -12.33
C LEU A 127 -5.20 -0.66 -12.52
N VAL A 128 -5.39 0.06 -11.43
CA VAL A 128 -5.31 1.53 -11.44
C VAL A 128 -3.86 1.96 -11.64
N PRO A 129 -3.58 2.92 -12.56
CA PRO A 129 -2.25 3.52 -12.67
C PRO A 129 -1.78 4.10 -11.33
N VAL A 130 -0.47 4.04 -11.07
CA VAL A 130 0.10 4.47 -9.77
C VAL A 130 -0.22 5.94 -9.45
N GLU A 131 -0.22 6.81 -10.45
CA GLU A 131 -0.55 8.23 -10.24
C GLU A 131 -1.99 8.42 -9.75
N TYR A 132 -2.95 7.67 -10.28
CA TYR A 132 -4.36 7.73 -9.87
C TYR A 132 -4.57 7.04 -8.52
N ASP A 133 -3.84 5.95 -8.27
CA ASP A 133 -3.84 5.27 -6.98
C ASP A 133 -3.34 6.21 -5.87
N ASN A 134 -2.26 6.95 -6.12
CA ASN A 134 -1.75 7.96 -5.19
C ASN A 134 -2.75 9.11 -4.94
N ARG A 135 -3.42 9.61 -5.98
CA ARG A 135 -4.48 10.61 -5.82
C ARG A 135 -5.67 10.08 -5.03
N LEU A 136 -6.04 8.83 -5.27
CA LEU A 136 -7.11 8.18 -4.53
C LEU A 136 -6.73 8.01 -3.05
N ILE A 137 -5.50 7.60 -2.77
CA ILE A 137 -4.96 7.52 -1.41
C ILE A 137 -5.00 8.90 -0.74
N GLN A 138 -4.62 9.96 -1.43
CA GLN A 138 -4.68 11.31 -0.89
C GLN A 138 -6.11 11.71 -0.51
N VAL A 139 -7.10 11.45 -1.37
CA VAL A 139 -8.51 11.71 -1.07
C VAL A 139 -9.00 10.86 0.12
N LEU A 140 -8.57 9.59 0.19
CA LEU A 140 -8.87 8.72 1.32
C LEU A 140 -8.31 9.28 2.64
N GLU A 141 -7.10 9.80 2.64
CA GLU A 141 -6.45 10.39 3.82
C GLU A 141 -7.06 11.73 4.25
N GLU A 142 -7.52 12.54 3.29
CA GLU A 142 -8.18 13.81 3.57
C GLU A 142 -9.59 13.64 4.15
N GLU A 143 -10.34 12.65 3.67
CA GLU A 143 -11.74 12.43 4.07
C GLU A 143 -11.88 11.44 5.23
N ASN A 144 -10.90 10.52 5.45
CA ASN A 144 -10.97 9.46 6.47
C ASN A 144 -10.08 9.77 7.66
N ILE A 145 -10.69 10.04 8.80
CA ILE A 145 -10.00 10.39 10.05
C ILE A 145 -9.10 9.26 10.54
N MET A 146 -9.56 8.02 10.43
CA MET A 146 -8.79 6.87 10.88
C MET A 146 -7.53 6.64 10.05
N ARG A 147 -7.57 6.86 8.72
CA ARG A 147 -6.37 6.79 7.89
C ARG A 147 -5.33 7.87 8.22
N ALA A 148 -5.77 9.03 8.71
CA ALA A 148 -4.88 10.10 9.15
C ALA A 148 -4.20 9.81 10.50
N LEU A 149 -4.81 9.01 11.37
CA LEU A 149 -4.33 8.73 12.73
C LEU A 149 -3.67 7.37 12.88
N ALA A 150 -4.10 6.37 12.12
CA ALA A 150 -3.68 4.97 12.23
C ALA A 150 -2.35 4.69 11.53
N THR A 151 -1.71 3.59 11.91
CA THR A 151 -0.53 3.07 11.22
C THR A 151 -0.96 2.28 9.98
N LYS A 152 -0.44 2.68 8.81
CA LYS A 152 -0.73 2.04 7.53
C LYS A 152 0.36 1.04 7.17
N ILE A 153 -0.03 -0.17 6.78
CA ILE A 153 0.87 -1.24 6.32
C ILE A 153 0.38 -1.77 4.97
N THR A 154 1.32 -2.05 4.08
CA THR A 154 1.01 -2.70 2.81
C THR A 154 1.34 -4.19 2.91
N THR A 155 0.38 -5.06 2.58
CA THR A 155 0.53 -6.49 2.67
C THR A 155 0.32 -7.16 1.32
N SER A 156 1.06 -8.23 1.05
CA SER A 156 0.88 -9.06 -0.15
C SER A 156 0.18 -10.40 0.13
N GLY A 157 0.08 -10.79 1.41
CA GLY A 157 -0.50 -12.04 1.89
C GLY A 157 -1.12 -11.88 3.28
N GLU A 158 -1.46 -12.99 3.92
CA GLU A 158 -1.80 -12.99 5.34
C GLU A 158 -0.64 -12.43 6.15
N HIS A 159 -0.91 -11.47 7.01
CA HIS A 159 0.09 -10.84 7.85
C HIS A 159 -0.19 -11.13 9.31
N LYS A 160 0.82 -11.65 10.01
CA LYS A 160 0.75 -11.95 11.44
C LYS A 160 1.55 -10.90 12.19
N ILE A 161 0.90 -10.21 13.10
CA ILE A 161 1.55 -9.22 13.97
C ILE A 161 1.72 -9.85 15.35
N ASN A 162 2.97 -10.01 15.76
CA ASN A 162 3.30 -10.50 17.09
C ASN A 162 3.29 -9.33 18.07
N ILE A 163 2.51 -9.45 19.13
CA ILE A 163 2.40 -8.46 20.19
C ILE A 163 2.92 -9.07 21.47
N ALA A 164 3.76 -8.37 22.22
CA ALA A 164 4.17 -8.81 23.53
C ALA A 164 2.96 -8.76 24.47
N ALA A 165 2.46 -9.92 24.88
CA ALA A 165 1.33 -10.02 25.81
C ALA A 165 1.78 -9.73 27.25
N THR A 166 2.99 -10.17 27.61
CA THR A 166 3.61 -9.86 28.91
C THR A 166 5.04 -9.38 28.70
N THR A 167 5.39 -8.30 29.38
CA THR A 167 6.78 -7.83 29.48
C THR A 167 7.34 -8.17 30.86
N PRO A 168 8.53 -8.77 30.95
CA PRO A 168 9.15 -9.04 32.25
C PRO A 168 9.39 -7.73 32.99
N ALA A 169 9.05 -7.71 34.28
CA ALA A 169 9.31 -6.56 35.15
C ALA A 169 10.78 -6.56 35.57
N ALA A 170 11.38 -5.36 35.58
CA ALA A 170 12.69 -5.17 36.19
C ALA A 170 12.56 -5.23 37.74
N LEU A 171 13.36 -6.02 38.37
CA LEU A 171 13.40 -6.20 39.83
C LEU A 171 14.74 -5.74 40.35
N TRP A 172 14.72 -5.03 41.48
CA TRP A 172 15.93 -4.72 42.24
C TRP A 172 16.34 -5.95 43.04
N VAL A 173 17.60 -6.37 42.90
CA VAL A 173 18.17 -7.50 43.64
C VAL A 173 19.35 -6.97 44.44
N GLU A 174 19.44 -7.39 45.71
CA GLU A 174 20.58 -7.10 46.56
C GLU A 174 21.84 -7.85 46.08
N GLU A 175 23.01 -7.38 46.45
CA GLU A 175 24.29 -7.97 46.08
C GLU A 175 24.35 -9.43 46.57
N GLY A 176 24.50 -10.39 45.64
CA GLY A 176 24.48 -11.82 45.93
C GLY A 176 23.08 -12.45 45.94
N GLY A 177 22.01 -11.70 45.70
CA GLY A 177 20.64 -12.22 45.59
C GLY A 177 20.40 -13.03 44.32
N ALA A 178 19.47 -13.99 44.37
CA ALA A 178 19.09 -14.84 43.24
C ALA A 178 18.33 -14.00 42.17
N LEU A 179 18.70 -14.14 40.88
CA LEU A 179 17.99 -13.53 39.78
C LEU A 179 16.64 -14.25 39.55
N THR A 180 15.57 -13.46 39.48
CA THR A 180 14.25 -13.96 39.09
C THR A 180 14.04 -13.68 37.59
N PHE A 181 13.73 -14.76 36.85
CA PHE A 181 13.44 -14.66 35.42
C PHE A 181 11.94 -14.46 35.23
N GLY A 182 11.57 -13.47 34.45
CA GLY A 182 10.18 -13.27 34.03
C GLY A 182 9.96 -13.83 32.62
N ASP A 183 8.85 -14.50 32.40
CA ASP A 183 8.48 -15.03 31.09
C ASP A 183 7.87 -13.93 30.22
N ALA A 184 8.36 -13.81 28.99
CA ALA A 184 7.75 -12.98 27.96
C ALA A 184 6.83 -13.86 27.10
N THR A 185 5.55 -13.56 27.08
CA THR A 185 4.59 -14.22 26.21
C THR A 185 4.22 -13.32 25.05
N PHE A 186 4.05 -13.92 23.87
CA PHE A 186 3.66 -13.22 22.66
C PHE A 186 2.27 -13.69 22.24
N ASP A 187 1.40 -12.74 21.94
CA ASP A 187 0.13 -12.98 21.28
C ASP A 187 0.25 -12.66 19.78
N GLN A 188 -0.49 -13.38 18.96
CA GLN A 188 -0.51 -13.18 17.51
C GLN A 188 -1.86 -12.65 17.09
N LYS A 189 -1.84 -11.47 16.48
CA LYS A 189 -3.01 -10.92 15.81
C LYS A 189 -2.89 -11.16 14.31
N PHE A 190 -3.96 -11.66 13.73
CA PHE A 190 -4.04 -11.92 12.30
C PHE A 190 -4.70 -10.73 11.62
N VAL A 191 -4.07 -10.27 10.54
CA VAL A 191 -4.65 -9.28 9.64
C VAL A 191 -5.01 -10.02 8.35
N ASP A 192 -6.29 -10.06 8.07
CA ASP A 192 -6.84 -10.67 6.84
C ASP A 192 -7.00 -9.59 5.75
N SER A 193 -7.84 -9.80 4.78
CA SER A 193 -8.20 -8.80 3.79
C SER A 193 -9.66 -8.92 3.43
N HIS A 194 -10.39 -7.86 3.68
CA HIS A 194 -11.78 -7.73 3.28
C HIS A 194 -11.88 -7.00 1.94
N LYS A 195 -12.73 -7.49 1.04
CA LYS A 195 -12.93 -6.88 -0.27
C LYS A 195 -13.94 -5.74 -0.13
N LEU A 196 -13.50 -4.51 -0.36
CA LEU A 196 -14.35 -3.35 -0.49
C LEU A 196 -14.53 -3.01 -1.97
N HIS A 197 -15.75 -2.67 -2.39
CA HIS A 197 -16.03 -2.22 -3.75
C HIS A 197 -17.03 -1.06 -3.73
N VAL A 198 -16.85 -0.18 -4.69
CA VAL A 198 -17.78 0.90 -4.96
C VAL A 198 -18.17 0.89 -6.43
N ALA A 199 -19.44 1.14 -6.71
CA ALA A 199 -19.97 1.21 -8.06
C ALA A 199 -20.64 2.58 -8.30
N ILE A 200 -20.28 3.24 -9.39
CA ILE A 200 -20.84 4.52 -9.82
C ILE A 200 -21.46 4.33 -11.20
N LYS A 201 -22.60 4.96 -11.44
CA LYS A 201 -23.26 5.03 -12.74
C LYS A 201 -23.04 6.40 -13.35
N VAL A 202 -22.69 6.43 -14.62
CA VAL A 202 -22.52 7.67 -15.40
C VAL A 202 -23.34 7.55 -16.69
N THR A 203 -24.01 8.62 -17.11
CA THR A 203 -24.74 8.62 -18.37
C THR A 203 -23.78 8.65 -19.56
N GLU A 204 -24.16 8.02 -20.67
CA GLU A 204 -23.35 8.03 -21.89
C GLU A 204 -23.16 9.46 -22.42
N GLU A 205 -24.14 10.34 -22.27
CA GLU A 205 -24.04 11.75 -22.66
C GLU A 205 -22.90 12.46 -21.93
N LEU A 206 -22.77 12.24 -20.62
CA LEU A 206 -21.70 12.84 -19.81
C LEU A 206 -20.31 12.33 -20.20
N LEU A 207 -20.22 11.06 -20.65
CA LEU A 207 -18.96 10.47 -21.11
C LEU A 207 -18.47 11.07 -22.43
N TYR A 208 -19.40 11.49 -23.29
CA TYR A 208 -19.07 12.08 -24.60
C TYR A 208 -18.87 13.61 -24.53
N ASP A 209 -19.26 14.25 -23.43
CA ASP A 209 -19.04 15.69 -23.25
C ASP A 209 -17.55 15.97 -23.01
N SER A 210 -16.92 16.60 -23.99
CA SER A 210 -15.48 16.93 -23.95
C SER A 210 -15.12 17.97 -22.88
N ALA A 211 -16.09 18.75 -22.39
CA ALA A 211 -15.90 19.76 -21.35
C ALA A 211 -15.88 19.15 -19.94
N PHE A 212 -16.32 17.90 -19.79
CA PHE A 212 -16.39 17.21 -18.50
C PHE A 212 -15.11 16.42 -18.21
N ASP A 213 -14.46 16.75 -17.10
CA ASP A 213 -13.30 15.99 -16.61
C ASP A 213 -13.75 14.72 -15.89
N LEU A 214 -14.05 13.70 -16.67
CA LEU A 214 -14.51 12.40 -16.19
C LEU A 214 -13.50 11.75 -15.24
N GLU A 215 -12.21 11.87 -15.53
CA GLU A 215 -11.14 11.32 -14.69
C GLU A 215 -11.20 11.85 -13.27
N LYS A 216 -11.22 13.18 -13.16
CA LYS A 216 -11.30 13.87 -11.86
C LYS A 216 -12.58 13.53 -11.12
N TYR A 217 -13.72 13.49 -11.84
CA TYR A 217 -15.01 13.15 -11.24
C TYR A 217 -15.01 11.73 -10.64
N ILE A 218 -14.59 10.73 -11.42
CA ILE A 218 -14.56 9.32 -10.98
C ILE A 218 -13.63 9.16 -9.79
N LEU A 219 -12.41 9.71 -9.85
CA LEU A 219 -11.44 9.63 -8.75
C LEU A 219 -12.00 10.24 -7.45
N THR A 220 -12.61 11.42 -7.55
CA THR A 220 -13.19 12.10 -6.38
C THR A 220 -14.35 11.31 -5.80
N GLN A 221 -15.28 10.82 -6.64
CA GLN A 221 -16.44 10.07 -6.17
C GLN A 221 -16.05 8.71 -5.57
N PHE A 222 -15.11 8.01 -6.20
CA PHE A 222 -14.60 6.76 -5.66
C PHE A 222 -13.86 6.98 -4.35
N GLY A 223 -12.98 7.99 -4.28
CA GLY A 223 -12.27 8.34 -3.06
C GLY A 223 -13.21 8.59 -1.90
N LYS A 224 -14.21 9.46 -2.10
CA LYS A 224 -15.21 9.77 -1.05
C LYS A 224 -16.03 8.55 -0.63
N ALA A 225 -16.50 7.76 -1.60
CA ALA A 225 -17.32 6.59 -1.29
C ALA A 225 -16.52 5.50 -0.54
N LEU A 226 -15.28 5.25 -0.95
CA LEU A 226 -14.38 4.32 -0.27
C LEU A 226 -14.01 4.84 1.12
N ALA A 227 -13.63 6.14 1.25
CA ALA A 227 -13.29 6.75 2.53
C ALA A 227 -14.42 6.64 3.56
N ASN A 228 -15.65 6.92 3.13
CA ASN A 228 -16.82 6.81 3.99
C ASN A 228 -17.08 5.38 4.46
N ALA A 229 -16.98 4.41 3.55
CA ALA A 229 -17.20 3.00 3.88
C ALA A 229 -16.10 2.44 4.79
N GLU A 230 -14.85 2.82 4.55
CA GLU A 230 -13.72 2.45 5.40
C GLU A 230 -13.83 3.08 6.79
N GLU A 231 -14.18 4.37 6.87
CA GLU A 231 -14.31 5.06 8.16
C GLU A 231 -15.40 4.43 9.02
N ASP A 232 -16.57 4.11 8.44
CA ASP A 232 -17.59 3.37 9.15
C ASP A 232 -17.08 2.00 9.63
N ALA A 233 -16.37 1.26 8.77
CA ALA A 233 -15.83 -0.04 9.14
C ALA A 233 -14.72 0.06 10.21
N PHE A 234 -13.83 1.03 10.14
CA PHE A 234 -12.76 1.22 11.13
C PHE A 234 -13.29 1.73 12.49
N LEU A 235 -14.43 2.38 12.51
CA LEU A 235 -15.08 2.79 13.76
C LEU A 235 -15.99 1.70 14.30
N ASN A 236 -16.88 1.10 13.48
CA ASN A 236 -17.99 0.27 13.93
C ASN A 236 -17.94 -1.19 13.44
N GLY A 237 -16.89 -1.59 12.72
CA GLY A 237 -16.81 -2.93 12.15
C GLY A 237 -16.75 -4.03 13.19
N ASP A 238 -17.34 -5.18 12.89
CA ASP A 238 -17.43 -6.37 13.74
C ASP A 238 -16.54 -7.54 13.29
N GLY A 239 -15.67 -7.30 12.30
CA GLY A 239 -14.77 -8.32 11.73
C GLY A 239 -15.44 -9.35 10.82
N LYS A 240 -16.74 -9.23 10.54
CA LYS A 240 -17.47 -10.15 9.67
C LYS A 240 -17.61 -9.58 8.27
N GLY A 241 -16.67 -9.93 7.39
CA GLY A 241 -16.61 -9.39 6.02
C GLY A 241 -16.17 -7.92 5.94
N LYS A 242 -15.77 -7.32 7.04
CA LYS A 242 -15.26 -5.95 7.19
C LYS A 242 -14.25 -5.90 8.34
N PRO A 243 -13.40 -4.87 8.42
CA PRO A 243 -12.43 -4.67 9.50
C PRO A 243 -13.05 -4.68 10.89
N TYR A 244 -12.22 -4.87 11.91
CA TYR A 244 -12.61 -4.65 13.30
C TYR A 244 -12.54 -3.16 13.64
N GLY A 245 -13.63 -2.61 14.15
CA GLY A 245 -13.74 -1.21 14.51
C GLY A 245 -13.20 -0.86 15.89
N VAL A 246 -12.88 0.41 16.08
CA VAL A 246 -12.44 0.96 17.37
C VAL A 246 -13.53 0.80 18.44
N PHE A 247 -14.80 0.96 18.09
CA PHE A 247 -15.95 0.85 19.00
C PHE A 247 -16.48 -0.58 19.13
N ASP A 248 -15.85 -1.56 18.50
CA ASP A 248 -16.30 -2.95 18.65
C ASP A 248 -16.25 -3.41 20.09
N ALA A 249 -17.26 -4.21 20.47
CA ALA A 249 -17.45 -4.61 21.86
C ALA A 249 -16.39 -5.57 22.38
N THR A 250 -15.75 -6.34 21.49
CA THR A 250 -14.84 -7.46 21.80
C THR A 250 -13.39 -7.16 21.51
N THR A 251 -13.11 -6.56 20.37
CA THR A 251 -11.75 -6.33 19.85
C THR A 251 -11.37 -4.86 19.77
N GLY A 252 -12.33 -3.96 19.98
CA GLY A 252 -12.11 -2.52 20.02
C GLY A 252 -11.42 -2.03 21.29
N GLY A 253 -11.52 -0.72 21.55
CA GLY A 253 -10.92 -0.11 22.74
C GLY A 253 -11.50 -0.61 24.05
N THR A 254 -10.73 -0.42 25.12
CA THR A 254 -11.13 -0.79 26.48
C THR A 254 -12.30 0.07 26.96
N LYS A 255 -13.33 -0.55 27.52
CA LYS A 255 -14.50 0.19 28.07
C LYS A 255 -14.12 0.92 29.35
N ALA A 256 -14.08 2.24 29.30
CA ALA A 256 -13.80 3.10 30.44
C ALA A 256 -15.01 3.18 31.41
N GLY A 257 -16.22 3.08 30.88
CA GLY A 257 -17.45 3.11 31.67
C GLY A 257 -18.71 3.25 30.84
N ASN A 258 -19.85 3.10 31.51
CA ASN A 258 -21.18 3.37 30.95
C ASN A 258 -21.86 4.40 31.83
N LEU A 259 -22.22 5.55 31.26
CA LEU A 259 -22.96 6.58 31.99
C LEU A 259 -24.45 6.24 32.07
N ALA A 260 -24.99 6.31 33.25
CA ALA A 260 -26.46 6.15 33.50
C ALA A 260 -27.21 7.50 33.40
N ALA A 261 -26.46 8.60 33.43
CA ALA A 261 -27.00 9.97 33.39
C ALA A 261 -26.36 10.75 32.24
N ASP A 262 -26.76 12.00 32.08
CA ASP A 262 -26.15 12.89 31.08
C ASP A 262 -24.68 13.16 31.41
N ILE A 263 -23.87 13.35 30.36
CA ILE A 263 -22.43 13.58 30.48
C ILE A 263 -22.11 14.83 31.29
N LYS A 264 -21.09 14.73 32.16
CA LYS A 264 -20.56 15.82 32.94
C LYS A 264 -19.08 16.09 32.56
N ALA A 265 -18.58 17.25 32.95
CA ALA A 265 -17.17 17.59 32.73
C ALA A 265 -16.20 16.61 33.41
N ASP A 266 -16.55 16.14 34.62
CA ASP A 266 -15.74 15.18 35.37
C ASP A 266 -15.59 13.84 34.63
N ASP A 267 -16.64 13.39 33.95
CA ASP A 267 -16.58 12.14 33.16
C ASP A 267 -15.51 12.18 32.05
N ILE A 268 -15.30 13.37 31.47
CA ILE A 268 -14.29 13.58 30.44
C ILE A 268 -12.89 13.51 31.05
N PHE A 269 -12.68 14.14 32.21
CA PHE A 269 -11.41 14.05 32.92
C PHE A 269 -11.13 12.61 33.37
N ASP A 270 -12.14 11.92 33.89
CA ASP A 270 -12.01 10.51 34.27
C ASP A 270 -11.61 9.64 33.08
N LEU A 271 -12.17 9.88 31.90
CA LEU A 271 -11.80 9.19 30.68
C LEU A 271 -10.33 9.42 30.32
N ILE A 272 -9.86 10.67 30.40
CA ILE A 272 -8.45 11.03 30.14
C ILE A 272 -7.52 10.29 31.10
N TYR A 273 -7.84 10.26 32.39
CA TYR A 273 -6.95 9.66 33.40
C TYR A 273 -7.03 8.14 33.45
N LYS A 274 -8.09 7.50 32.92
CA LYS A 274 -8.15 6.06 32.72
C LYS A 274 -7.15 5.57 31.67
N LEU A 275 -6.82 6.41 30.69
CA LEU A 275 -5.78 6.08 29.72
C LEU A 275 -4.40 6.13 30.38
N LYS A 276 -3.59 5.08 30.21
CA LYS A 276 -2.22 5.03 30.74
C LYS A 276 -1.35 6.14 30.15
N ARG A 277 -0.46 6.69 30.97
CA ARG A 277 0.42 7.83 30.61
C ARG A 277 1.17 7.69 29.26
N PRO A 278 1.74 6.52 28.91
CA PRO A 278 2.45 6.38 27.64
C PRO A 278 1.60 6.70 26.42
N TYR A 279 0.33 6.31 26.43
CA TYR A 279 -0.58 6.50 25.30
C TYR A 279 -1.16 7.93 25.23
N ARG A 280 -1.16 8.68 26.35
CA ARG A 280 -1.72 10.05 26.38
C ARG A 280 -0.96 11.02 25.50
N LYS A 281 0.32 10.78 25.21
CA LYS A 281 1.15 11.69 24.42
C LYS A 281 0.64 11.86 22.96
N GLY A 282 0.17 10.77 22.36
CA GLY A 282 -0.39 10.75 21.00
C GLY A 282 -1.92 10.72 20.96
N ALA A 283 -2.58 10.83 22.12
CA ALA A 283 -4.01 10.64 22.22
C ALA A 283 -4.83 11.78 21.59
N SER A 284 -5.96 11.43 21.03
CA SER A 284 -7.00 12.33 20.55
C SER A 284 -8.40 11.77 20.86
N PHE A 285 -9.39 12.65 20.83
CA PHE A 285 -10.77 12.25 20.93
C PHE A 285 -11.36 11.95 19.55
N ILE A 286 -12.17 10.90 19.46
CA ILE A 286 -13.07 10.66 18.31
C ILE A 286 -14.49 10.51 18.84
N MET A 287 -15.40 11.29 18.29
CA MET A 287 -16.81 11.29 18.68
C MET A 287 -17.69 11.83 17.56
N ASN A 288 -19.02 11.63 17.70
CA ASN A 288 -19.99 12.18 16.78
C ASN A 288 -20.24 13.68 17.03
N ASP A 289 -20.64 14.42 16.00
CA ASP A 289 -20.98 15.85 16.09
C ASP A 289 -22.09 16.13 17.10
N LYS A 290 -23.06 15.23 17.24
CA LYS A 290 -24.11 15.35 18.24
C LYS A 290 -23.58 15.25 19.67
N THR A 291 -22.57 14.40 19.86
CA THR A 291 -21.91 14.22 21.16
C THR A 291 -21.10 15.46 21.53
N ILE A 292 -20.33 16.01 20.57
CA ILE A 292 -19.57 17.25 20.82
C ILE A 292 -20.49 18.43 21.13
N ALA A 293 -21.66 18.50 20.45
CA ALA A 293 -22.65 19.52 20.73
C ALA A 293 -23.24 19.42 22.16
N GLN A 294 -23.32 18.21 22.71
CA GLN A 294 -23.71 18.01 24.12
C GLN A 294 -22.61 18.52 25.06
N ILE A 295 -21.35 18.15 24.81
CA ILE A 295 -20.21 18.57 25.61
C ILE A 295 -20.06 20.11 25.60
N ARG A 296 -20.23 20.75 24.44
CA ARG A 296 -20.18 22.22 24.32
C ARG A 296 -21.26 22.95 25.12
N LYS A 297 -22.38 22.29 25.38
CA LYS A 297 -23.49 22.88 26.17
C LYS A 297 -23.28 22.74 27.68
N LEU A 298 -22.22 22.07 28.13
CA LEU A 298 -21.91 21.97 29.56
C LEU A 298 -21.62 23.35 30.15
N LYS A 299 -22.27 23.63 31.25
CA LYS A 299 -22.15 24.91 31.96
C LYS A 299 -21.65 24.66 33.37
N ASP A 300 -20.99 25.65 33.93
CA ASP A 300 -20.69 25.72 35.34
C ASP A 300 -21.91 26.10 36.19
N ASN A 301 -21.74 26.14 37.51
CA ASN A 301 -22.81 26.55 38.44
C ASN A 301 -23.27 28.00 38.25
N ASN A 302 -22.49 28.82 37.54
CA ASN A 302 -22.81 30.22 37.25
C ASN A 302 -23.48 30.39 35.87
N GLY A 303 -23.70 29.28 35.13
CA GLY A 303 -24.31 29.29 33.79
C GLY A 303 -23.38 29.61 32.66
N GLN A 304 -22.06 29.70 32.91
CA GLN A 304 -21.04 29.90 31.85
C GLN A 304 -20.66 28.57 31.18
N TYR A 305 -20.43 28.62 29.88
CA TYR A 305 -19.95 27.44 29.15
C TYR A 305 -18.55 27.03 29.59
N LEU A 306 -18.38 25.78 29.96
CA LEU A 306 -17.08 25.24 30.40
C LEU A 306 -16.10 25.11 29.28
N TRP A 307 -16.57 24.83 28.07
CA TRP A 307 -15.70 24.71 26.90
C TRP A 307 -15.83 25.92 25.99
N GLN A 308 -14.72 26.61 25.82
CA GLN A 308 -14.60 27.67 24.81
C GLN A 308 -13.92 27.10 23.56
N PRO A 309 -14.54 27.20 22.38
CA PRO A 309 -13.91 26.77 21.13
C PRO A 309 -12.68 27.62 20.84
N SER A 310 -11.70 27.02 20.11
CA SER A 310 -10.56 27.80 19.60
C SER A 310 -11.08 28.91 18.71
N LEU A 311 -10.64 30.15 18.99
CA LEU A 311 -10.94 31.33 18.14
C LEU A 311 -9.97 31.45 16.98
N VAL A 312 -8.95 30.58 16.91
CA VAL A 312 -7.95 30.58 15.83
C VAL A 312 -8.48 29.73 14.68
N ALA A 313 -8.65 30.37 13.52
CA ALA A 313 -9.10 29.69 12.32
C ALA A 313 -8.06 28.62 11.88
N GLY A 314 -8.51 27.39 11.65
CA GLY A 314 -7.66 26.28 11.19
C GLY A 314 -7.07 25.39 12.29
N GLU A 315 -7.22 25.72 13.57
CA GLU A 315 -6.86 24.79 14.65
C GLU A 315 -8.03 23.84 14.96
N PRO A 316 -7.77 22.53 15.12
CA PRO A 316 -8.80 21.60 15.54
C PRO A 316 -9.25 21.93 16.96
N ASP A 317 -10.53 21.73 17.23
CA ASP A 317 -11.08 21.86 18.58
C ASP A 317 -10.29 20.99 19.57
N GLN A 318 -10.07 21.52 20.77
CA GLN A 318 -9.31 20.83 21.82
C GLN A 318 -10.15 20.76 23.11
N ILE A 319 -10.12 19.59 23.76
CA ILE A 319 -10.66 19.37 25.09
C ILE A 319 -9.49 19.01 26.02
N ALA A 320 -9.30 19.79 27.05
CA ALA A 320 -8.18 19.60 28.00
C ALA A 320 -6.79 19.48 27.32
N GLY A 321 -6.56 20.19 26.21
CA GLY A 321 -5.30 20.18 25.46
C GLY A 321 -5.17 19.02 24.45
N TYR A 322 -6.17 18.14 24.32
CA TYR A 322 -6.18 17.05 23.35
C TYR A 322 -7.05 17.40 22.16
N LYS A 323 -6.59 17.02 20.96
CA LYS A 323 -7.30 17.25 19.71
C LYS A 323 -8.62 16.47 19.68
N VAL A 324 -9.68 17.09 19.18
CA VAL A 324 -10.96 16.47 18.97
C VAL A 324 -11.16 16.26 17.45
N ARG A 325 -11.49 15.04 17.08
CA ARG A 325 -11.87 14.68 15.73
C ARG A 325 -13.34 14.27 15.72
N THR A 326 -14.11 14.84 14.83
CA THR A 326 -15.52 14.51 14.67
C THR A 326 -15.75 13.66 13.45
N SER A 327 -16.50 12.56 13.64
CA SER A 327 -16.90 11.68 12.55
C SER A 327 -18.41 11.47 12.58
N ALA A 328 -19.02 11.54 11.41
CA ALA A 328 -20.44 11.23 11.27
C ALA A 328 -20.74 9.74 11.55
N TYR A 329 -19.75 8.88 11.39
CA TYR A 329 -19.88 7.44 11.63
C TYR A 329 -19.59 7.02 13.07
N ALA A 330 -18.99 7.89 13.88
CA ALA A 330 -18.84 7.59 15.30
C ALA A 330 -20.21 7.43 15.97
N PRO A 331 -20.38 6.46 16.90
CA PRO A 331 -21.62 6.29 17.62
C PRO A 331 -22.03 7.55 18.39
N GLU A 332 -23.30 7.95 18.31
CA GLU A 332 -23.81 9.13 19.00
C GLU A 332 -23.79 9.01 20.53
N ASN A 333 -23.73 7.77 21.02
CA ASN A 333 -23.76 7.43 22.44
C ASN A 333 -22.41 6.92 22.97
N ALA A 334 -21.31 7.22 22.29
CA ALA A 334 -19.99 6.82 22.75
C ALA A 334 -18.93 7.88 22.43
N ILE A 335 -17.94 7.97 23.29
CA ILE A 335 -16.74 8.79 23.11
C ILE A 335 -15.55 7.85 23.16
N SER A 336 -14.65 7.93 22.20
CA SER A 336 -13.36 7.26 22.30
C SER A 336 -12.24 8.27 22.51
N PHE A 337 -11.27 7.90 23.35
CA PHE A 337 -10.08 8.68 23.65
C PHE A 337 -8.88 7.75 23.71
N GLY A 338 -7.88 8.00 22.88
CA GLY A 338 -6.69 7.15 22.84
C GLY A 338 -5.70 7.52 21.76
N ASP A 339 -4.66 6.71 21.69
CA ASP A 339 -3.63 6.78 20.66
C ASP A 339 -3.96 5.79 19.54
N TYR A 340 -4.46 6.32 18.44
CA TYR A 340 -4.89 5.53 17.29
C TYR A 340 -3.72 5.05 16.42
N SER A 341 -2.48 5.43 16.71
CA SER A 341 -1.31 4.84 16.02
C SER A 341 -1.19 3.33 16.28
N TYR A 342 -1.83 2.82 17.34
CA TYR A 342 -1.95 1.40 17.64
C TYR A 342 -3.07 0.69 16.86
N TYR A 343 -3.84 1.41 16.08
CA TYR A 343 -4.75 0.83 15.10
C TYR A 343 -4.00 0.66 13.79
N ASN A 344 -3.95 -0.57 13.28
CA ASN A 344 -3.27 -0.87 12.04
C ASN A 344 -4.27 -1.05 10.90
N ILE A 345 -4.05 -0.31 9.81
CA ILE A 345 -4.78 -0.45 8.55
C ILE A 345 -3.86 -1.18 7.57
N ALA A 346 -4.30 -2.31 7.05
CA ALA A 346 -3.56 -3.11 6.09
C ALA A 346 -4.19 -3.02 4.71
N ASP A 347 -3.49 -2.36 3.78
CA ASP A 347 -3.85 -2.33 2.38
C ASP A 347 -3.23 -3.54 1.67
N ARG A 348 -4.05 -4.36 1.01
CA ARG A 348 -3.58 -5.58 0.34
C ARG A 348 -3.68 -5.48 -1.17
N GLY A 349 -2.50 -5.45 -1.81
CA GLY A 349 -2.37 -5.40 -3.25
C GLY A 349 -2.75 -4.05 -3.84
N ALA A 350 -2.86 -4.01 -5.15
CA ALA A 350 -3.25 -2.81 -5.89
C ALA A 350 -4.77 -2.72 -6.06
N ARG A 351 -5.29 -1.51 -6.13
CA ARG A 351 -6.69 -1.25 -6.47
C ARG A 351 -6.97 -1.61 -7.91
N SER A 352 -8.15 -2.14 -8.18
CA SER A 352 -8.59 -2.51 -9.52
C SER A 352 -9.87 -1.79 -9.93
N PHE A 353 -10.02 -1.60 -11.23
CA PHE A 353 -11.12 -0.89 -11.82
C PHE A 353 -11.78 -1.73 -12.93
N LYS A 354 -13.11 -1.78 -12.93
CA LYS A 354 -13.89 -2.53 -13.93
C LYS A 354 -15.08 -1.70 -14.41
N THR A 355 -15.37 -1.80 -15.70
CA THR A 355 -16.60 -1.23 -16.28
C THR A 355 -17.67 -2.29 -16.45
N LEU A 356 -18.93 -1.86 -16.30
CA LEU A 356 -20.13 -2.67 -16.49
C LEU A 356 -20.96 -2.05 -17.61
N ASN A 357 -20.59 -2.35 -18.86
CA ASN A 357 -21.25 -1.76 -20.03
C ASN A 357 -22.61 -2.38 -20.31
N GLU A 358 -22.76 -3.70 -20.07
CA GLU A 358 -23.97 -4.43 -20.45
C GLU A 358 -25.11 -4.25 -19.43
N LEU A 359 -24.78 -4.16 -18.14
CA LEU A 359 -25.75 -4.18 -17.06
C LEU A 359 -26.72 -2.98 -17.11
N PHE A 360 -26.29 -1.83 -17.63
CA PHE A 360 -27.05 -0.59 -17.67
C PHE A 360 -27.29 -0.05 -19.09
N ALA A 361 -26.94 -0.83 -20.13
CA ALA A 361 -27.04 -0.41 -21.53
C ALA A 361 -28.48 0.00 -21.92
N GLY A 362 -29.51 -0.67 -21.38
CA GLY A 362 -30.90 -0.34 -21.64
C GLY A 362 -31.34 1.05 -21.08
N ASN A 363 -30.56 1.63 -20.18
CA ASN A 363 -30.85 2.94 -19.56
C ASN A 363 -29.91 4.05 -20.08
N GLY A 364 -29.07 3.79 -21.07
CA GLY A 364 -28.08 4.75 -21.56
C GLY A 364 -27.04 5.14 -20.49
N MET A 365 -26.70 4.20 -19.60
CA MET A 365 -25.74 4.43 -18.51
C MET A 365 -24.61 3.39 -18.55
N VAL A 366 -23.45 3.81 -18.07
CA VAL A 366 -22.28 2.95 -17.89
C VAL A 366 -21.95 2.86 -16.39
N GLY A 367 -21.73 1.64 -15.91
CA GLY A 367 -21.30 1.41 -14.53
C GLY A 367 -19.77 1.32 -14.46
N PHE A 368 -19.20 1.96 -13.46
CA PHE A 368 -17.79 1.83 -13.10
C PHE A 368 -17.68 1.23 -11.70
N VAL A 369 -16.84 0.22 -11.54
CA VAL A 369 -16.61 -0.45 -10.25
C VAL A 369 -15.15 -0.35 -9.90
N ALA A 370 -14.85 0.24 -8.75
CA ALA A 370 -13.54 0.17 -8.14
C ALA A 370 -13.55 -0.88 -7.03
N LYS A 371 -12.44 -1.59 -6.87
CA LYS A 371 -12.26 -2.61 -5.83
C LYS A 371 -10.94 -2.38 -5.12
N GLU A 372 -10.95 -2.57 -3.81
CA GLU A 372 -9.76 -2.62 -2.98
C GLU A 372 -9.89 -3.74 -1.94
N ARG A 373 -8.77 -4.07 -1.32
CA ARG A 373 -8.74 -5.03 -0.22
C ARG A 373 -8.06 -4.36 0.94
N VAL A 374 -8.81 -4.21 2.02
CA VAL A 374 -8.36 -3.54 3.23
C VAL A 374 -8.79 -4.33 4.45
N ASP A 375 -7.99 -4.28 5.49
CA ASP A 375 -8.34 -4.76 6.82
C ASP A 375 -7.85 -3.76 7.87
N GLY A 376 -8.41 -3.87 9.08
CA GLY A 376 -8.04 -2.99 10.17
C GLY A 376 -8.34 -3.62 11.52
N LEU A 377 -7.41 -3.45 12.45
CA LEU A 377 -7.61 -3.91 13.81
C LEU A 377 -6.81 -3.08 14.81
N LEU A 378 -7.33 -2.98 16.02
CA LEU A 378 -6.64 -2.39 17.15
C LEU A 378 -5.68 -3.43 17.78
N LEU A 379 -4.37 -3.15 17.72
CA LEU A 379 -3.37 -4.07 18.29
C LEU A 379 -3.47 -4.13 19.81
N LEU A 380 -3.51 -2.97 20.47
CA LEU A 380 -3.55 -2.84 21.92
C LEU A 380 -4.86 -2.17 22.35
N PRO A 381 -5.86 -2.93 22.81
CA PRO A 381 -7.14 -2.37 23.31
C PRO A 381 -6.95 -1.33 24.41
N GLU A 382 -5.92 -1.44 25.23
CA GLU A 382 -5.62 -0.51 26.32
C GLU A 382 -5.15 0.87 25.86
N ALA A 383 -4.71 1.00 24.59
CA ALA A 383 -4.28 2.27 24.01
C ALA A 383 -5.46 3.20 23.71
N VAL A 384 -6.69 2.67 23.68
CA VAL A 384 -7.92 3.42 23.42
C VAL A 384 -8.94 3.12 24.52
N GLN A 385 -9.53 4.16 25.09
CA GLN A 385 -10.59 4.07 26.10
C GLN A 385 -11.92 4.52 25.50
N ILE A 386 -12.99 3.78 25.77
CA ILE A 386 -14.34 4.06 25.28
C ILE A 386 -15.26 4.34 26.46
N LEU A 387 -15.88 5.51 26.44
CA LEU A 387 -16.93 5.91 27.36
C LEU A 387 -18.28 5.82 26.66
N ASN A 388 -19.16 4.95 27.12
CA ASN A 388 -20.53 4.88 26.60
C ASN A 388 -21.41 5.87 27.37
N LEU A 389 -22.14 6.66 26.63
CA LEU A 389 -23.10 7.61 27.14
C LEU A 389 -24.47 6.95 27.29
N LYS A 390 -25.35 7.56 28.10
CA LYS A 390 -26.73 7.13 28.21
C LYS A 390 -27.39 7.16 26.84
N THR A 391 -27.99 6.04 26.46
CA THR A 391 -28.80 5.99 25.24
C THR A 391 -30.07 6.80 25.50
N THR A 392 -30.22 7.96 24.86
CA THR A 392 -31.51 8.63 24.78
C THR A 392 -32.42 7.74 23.93
N ALA A 393 -33.38 7.06 24.58
CA ALA A 393 -34.39 6.35 23.84
C ALA A 393 -35.09 7.39 22.94
N SER A 394 -34.91 7.26 21.62
CA SER A 394 -35.67 8.04 20.65
C SER A 394 -37.15 7.73 20.88
N SER A 395 -37.90 8.64 21.49
CA SER A 395 -39.35 8.60 21.48
C SER A 395 -39.77 8.72 20.00
N LYS A 396 -40.04 7.57 19.36
CA LYS A 396 -40.81 7.57 18.12
C LYS A 396 -42.18 8.13 18.49
N GLY A 397 -42.42 9.40 18.18
CA GLY A 397 -43.72 9.99 18.04
C GLY A 397 -44.20 9.82 16.60
#